data_98b8a6dfe116015ecdd774e5399aa076
#
_entry.id   98b8a6dfe116015ecdd774e5399aa076
#
_cell.length_a   1.000
_cell.length_b   1.000
_cell.length_c   1.000
_cell.angle_alpha   90.00
_cell.angle_beta   90.00
_cell.angle_gamma   90.00
#
_symmetry.space_group_name_H-M   'P 1'
#
loop_
_entity.id
_entity.type
_entity.pdbx_description
1 polymer ?
#
loop_
_entity_poly.entity_id
_entity_poly.type
_entity_poly.pdbx_seq_one_letter_code
_entity_poly.pdbx_strand_id
1 'polypeptide(L)' 'DIIVELRDGRWGAIEVKIDAGDIPEAKNNLIKLRDLVVNGGGAEPSFMMVLIPTGYVSITEEGILVVPIGCLGP' A
#
# COMPACT_ATOMS: atom_id res chain seq x y z
N ASP A 1 7.71 1.31 5.44
CA ASP A 1 6.29 0.93 5.45
C ASP A 1 5.53 1.71 6.51
N ILE A 2 4.30 2.06 6.20
CA ILE A 2 3.40 2.70 7.14
C ILE A 2 2.16 1.82 7.28
N ILE A 3 1.85 1.44 8.51
CA ILE A 3 0.65 0.68 8.80
C ILE A 3 -0.35 1.63 9.48
N VAL A 4 -1.57 1.67 8.96
CA VAL A 4 -2.66 2.48 9.51
C VAL A 4 -3.67 1.52 10.13
N GLU A 5 -3.90 1.65 11.44
CA GLU A 5 -4.91 0.87 12.15
C GLU A 5 -6.06 1.78 12.55
N LEU A 6 -7.27 1.26 12.42
CA LEU A 6 -8.48 1.92 12.86
C LEU A 6 -8.99 1.27 14.15
N ARG A 7 -9.80 2.01 14.90
CA ARG A 7 -10.29 1.56 16.22
C ARG A 7 -11.10 0.28 16.17
N ASP A 8 -11.72 -0.01 15.03
CA ASP A 8 -12.56 -1.20 14.86
C ASP A 8 -11.78 -2.42 14.36
N GLY A 9 -10.45 -2.35 14.35
CA GLY A 9 -9.60 -3.44 13.91
C GLY A 9 -9.29 -3.47 12.43
N ARG A 10 -9.89 -2.58 11.64
CA ARG A 10 -9.50 -2.44 10.22
C ARG A 10 -8.12 -1.84 10.12
N TRP A 11 -7.43 -2.14 9.03
CA TRP A 11 -6.09 -1.63 8.83
C TRP A 11 -5.79 -1.46 7.33
N GLY A 12 -4.78 -0.69 7.04
CA GLY A 12 -4.26 -0.54 5.70
C GLY A 12 -2.75 -0.37 5.75
N ALA A 13 -2.09 -0.50 4.61
CA ALA A 13 -0.64 -0.38 4.51
C ALA A 13 -0.25 0.56 3.38
N ILE A 14 0.76 1.37 3.63
CA ILE A 14 1.30 2.33 2.67
C ILE A 14 2.80 2.13 2.57
N GLU A 15 3.30 1.98 1.36
CA GLU A 15 4.73 1.96 1.06
C GLU A 15 5.07 3.22 0.29
N VAL A 16 6.08 3.97 0.76
CA VAL A 16 6.54 5.19 0.09
C VAL A 16 7.79 4.86 -0.70
N LYS A 17 7.79 5.13 -1.99
CA LYS A 17 8.94 4.92 -2.87
C LYS A 17 9.31 6.21 -3.59
N ILE A 18 10.60 6.50 -3.61
CA ILE A 18 11.13 7.71 -4.26
C ILE A 18 11.40 7.44 -5.73
N ASP A 19 11.76 6.21 -6.07
CA ASP A 19 12.10 5.81 -7.43
C ASP A 19 10.98 4.96 -8.02
N ALA A 20 10.45 5.36 -9.18
CA ALA A 20 9.37 4.65 -9.85
C ALA A 20 9.75 3.22 -10.24
N GLY A 21 11.05 2.94 -10.43
CA GLY A 21 11.52 1.57 -10.70
C GLY A 21 11.30 0.60 -9.57
N ASP A 22 11.03 1.10 -8.35
CA ASP A 22 10.85 0.28 -7.17
C ASP A 22 9.38 -0.12 -6.93
N ILE A 23 8.46 0.21 -7.84
CA ILE A 23 7.04 -0.14 -7.67
C ILE A 23 6.83 -1.65 -7.51
N PRO A 24 7.43 -2.53 -8.34
CA PRO A 24 7.27 -3.97 -8.16
C PRO A 24 7.75 -4.46 -6.79
N GLU A 25 8.85 -3.92 -6.29
CA GLU A 25 9.35 -4.28 -4.96
C GLU A 25 8.40 -3.81 -3.86
N ALA A 26 7.90 -2.57 -3.96
CA ALA A 26 6.95 -2.03 -3.01
C ALA A 26 5.66 -2.87 -2.98
N LYS A 27 5.16 -3.24 -4.14
CA LYS A 27 3.99 -4.10 -4.26
C LYS A 27 4.21 -5.45 -3.57
N ASN A 28 5.35 -6.07 -3.82
CA ASN A 28 5.69 -7.36 -3.21
C ASN A 28 5.80 -7.25 -1.69
N ASN A 29 6.37 -6.17 -1.18
CA ASN A 29 6.47 -5.94 0.26
C ASN A 29 5.09 -5.81 0.90
N LEU A 30 4.16 -5.12 0.26
CA LEU A 30 2.79 -5.00 0.76
C LEU A 30 2.06 -6.34 0.76
N ILE A 31 2.24 -7.13 -0.28
CA ILE A 31 1.64 -8.47 -0.36
C ILE A 31 2.19 -9.37 0.74
N LYS A 32 3.49 -9.34 0.98
CA LYS A 32 4.11 -10.12 2.05
C LYS A 32 3.57 -9.71 3.42
N LEU A 33 3.40 -8.41 3.65
CA LEU A 33 2.84 -7.92 4.90
C LEU A 33 1.41 -8.40 5.09
N ARG A 34 0.58 -8.29 4.05
CA ARG A 34 -0.79 -8.80 4.08
C ARG A 34 -0.82 -10.28 4.45
N ASP A 35 0.00 -11.08 3.77
CA ASP A 35 0.01 -12.53 3.99
C ASP A 35 0.46 -12.85 5.42
N LEU A 36 1.43 -12.12 5.94
CA LEU A 36 1.90 -12.31 7.30
C LEU A 36 0.78 -12.05 8.32
N VAL A 37 0.04 -10.96 8.14
CA VAL A 37 -1.04 -10.59 9.04
C VAL A 37 -2.20 -11.59 8.95
N VAL A 38 -2.63 -11.91 7.74
CA VAL A 38 -3.76 -12.82 7.52
C VAL A 38 -3.43 -14.23 8.00
N ASN A 39 -2.24 -14.73 7.71
CA ASN A 39 -1.82 -16.06 8.16
C ASN A 39 -1.67 -16.13 9.68
N GLY A 40 -1.41 -15.01 10.32
CA GLY A 40 -1.37 -14.91 11.78
C GLY A 40 -2.73 -14.75 12.43
N GLY A 41 -3.82 -14.81 11.68
CA GLY A 41 -5.18 -14.68 12.19
C GLY A 41 -5.76 -13.28 12.12
N GLY A 42 -5.04 -12.31 11.53
CA GLY A 42 -5.54 -10.95 11.37
C GLY A 42 -6.46 -10.81 10.17
N ALA A 43 -7.10 -9.64 10.08
CA ALA A 43 -8.01 -9.33 8.99
C ALA A 43 -7.26 -8.98 7.71
N GLU A 44 -7.94 -9.10 6.57
CA GLU A 44 -7.47 -8.54 5.31
C GLU A 44 -7.36 -7.01 5.43
N PRO A 45 -6.37 -6.39 4.79
CA PRO A 45 -6.28 -4.93 4.79
C PRO A 45 -7.45 -4.30 4.04
N SER A 46 -7.90 -3.15 4.53
CA SER A 46 -8.94 -2.38 3.84
C SER A 46 -8.39 -1.72 2.58
N PHE A 47 -7.10 -1.41 2.57
CA PHE A 47 -6.41 -0.88 1.40
C PHE A 47 -4.92 -1.19 1.48
N MET A 48 -4.28 -1.21 0.31
CA MET A 48 -2.82 -1.21 0.19
C MET A 48 -2.45 -0.17 -0.87
N MET A 49 -1.44 0.65 -0.58
CA MET A 49 -1.09 1.78 -1.42
C MET A 49 0.42 1.94 -1.53
N VAL A 50 0.88 2.28 -2.72
CA VAL A 50 2.24 2.73 -2.98
C VAL A 50 2.19 4.21 -3.30
N LEU A 51 2.89 5.03 -2.55
CA LEU A 51 3.06 6.46 -2.82
C LEU A 51 4.33 6.67 -3.63
N ILE A 52 4.21 7.40 -4.72
CA ILE A 52 5.32 7.72 -5.63
C ILE A 52 5.42 9.24 -5.79
N PRO A 53 6.58 9.78 -6.21
CA PRO A 53 6.74 11.24 -6.31
C PRO A 53 5.85 11.85 -7.40
N THR A 54 5.84 11.26 -8.58
CA THR A 54 5.11 11.76 -9.75
C THR A 54 4.56 10.58 -10.55
N GLY A 55 3.62 10.87 -11.44
CA GLY A 55 3.02 9.86 -12.29
C GLY A 55 1.50 9.96 -12.28
N TYR A 56 0.85 8.84 -12.52
CA TYR A 56 -0.60 8.76 -12.57
C TYR A 56 -1.12 7.80 -11.51
N VAL A 57 -2.34 8.06 -11.05
CA VAL A 57 -3.05 7.11 -10.19
C VAL A 57 -3.37 5.86 -10.99
N SER A 58 -3.09 4.72 -10.42
CA SER A 58 -3.40 3.43 -11.03
C SER A 58 -3.73 2.39 -9.97
N ILE A 59 -4.30 1.28 -10.41
CA ILE A 59 -4.59 0.13 -9.56
C ILE A 59 -3.95 -1.09 -10.22
N THR A 60 -3.17 -1.84 -9.44
CA THR A 60 -2.55 -3.07 -9.94
C THR A 60 -3.58 -4.20 -10.02
N GLU A 61 -3.20 -5.30 -10.68
CA GLU A 61 -4.04 -6.50 -10.73
C GLU A 61 -4.39 -7.04 -9.34
N GLU A 62 -3.49 -6.85 -8.38
CA GLU A 62 -3.69 -7.29 -7.00
C GLU A 62 -4.55 -6.33 -6.18
N GLY A 63 -5.02 -5.24 -6.78
CA GLY A 63 -5.84 -4.27 -6.07
C GLY A 63 -5.06 -3.24 -5.28
N ILE A 64 -3.76 -3.10 -5.53
CA ILE A 64 -2.91 -2.13 -4.84
C ILE A 64 -2.98 -0.79 -5.57
N LEU A 65 -3.29 0.27 -4.84
CA LEU A 65 -3.32 1.63 -5.37
C LEU A 65 -1.90 2.16 -5.52
N VAL A 66 -1.61 2.78 -6.67
CA VAL A 66 -0.36 3.51 -6.88
C VAL A 66 -0.75 4.98 -7.04
N VAL A 67 -0.28 5.82 -6.13
CA VAL A 67 -0.76 7.20 -6.02
C VAL A 67 0.43 8.17 -5.98
N PRO A 68 0.48 9.14 -6.91
CA PRO A 68 1.48 10.21 -6.81
C PRO A 68 1.21 11.08 -5.59
N ILE A 69 2.27 11.45 -4.87
CA ILE A 69 2.14 12.26 -3.66
C ILE A 69 1.45 13.60 -3.95
N GLY A 70 1.69 14.18 -5.13
CA GLY A 70 1.05 15.44 -5.52
C GLY A 70 -0.47 15.36 -5.60
N CYS A 71 -1.06 14.17 -5.72
CA CYS A 71 -2.51 14.00 -5.75
C CYS A 71 -3.14 14.03 -4.36
N LEU A 72 -2.34 14.01 -3.29
CA LEU A 72 -2.82 14.00 -1.92
C LEU A 72 -2.92 15.39 -1.31
N GLY A 73 -2.30 16.38 -1.93
CA GLY A 73 -2.29 17.73 -1.43
C GLY A 73 -3.56 18.52 -1.75
N PRO A 74 -3.72 19.67 -1.14
CA PRO A 74 -4.78 20.60 -1.50
C PRO A 74 -4.56 21.17 -2.89
#